data_01a21d8faddfb90c002e9ab98701b872
#
_entry.id   01a21d8faddfb90c002e9ab98701b872
#
_cell.length_a   1.000
_cell.length_b   1.000
_cell.length_c   1.000
_cell.angle_alpha   90.00
_cell.angle_beta   90.00
_cell.angle_gamma   90.00
#
_symmetry.space_group_name_H-M   'P 1'
#
loop_
_entity.id
_entity.type
_entity.pdbx_description
1 polymer ?
#
loop_
_entity_poly.entity_id
_entity_poly.type
_entity_poly.pdbx_seq_one_letter_code
_entity_poly.pdbx_strand_id
1 'polypeptide(L)'
;TKPMERAQQDANLAFLNEVKLYIMENMDKEDLTVDDIASRMCMSRTTFYNKWKLLTGEAPKYLISRIRMEKARELLESGKFSVTIVAEMVGMRNLKNFRGRYKEYFGKTPKEFMKKV
;
A
#
# COMPACT_ATOMS: atom_id res chain seq x y z
N THR A 1 -22.37 20.04 11.66
CA THR A 1 -22.19 19.46 10.31
C THR A 1 -23.54 19.04 9.76
N LYS A 2 -23.85 19.44 8.55
CA LYS A 2 -25.09 19.03 7.90
C LYS A 2 -25.08 17.51 7.66
N PRO A 3 -26.23 16.82 7.79
CA PRO A 3 -26.28 15.37 7.59
C PRO A 3 -25.73 14.90 6.24
N MET A 4 -25.93 15.68 5.17
CA MET A 4 -25.42 15.34 3.84
C MET A 4 -23.90 15.40 3.76
N GLU A 5 -23.27 16.37 4.44
CA GLU A 5 -21.81 16.49 4.50
C GLU A 5 -21.20 15.32 5.27
N ARG A 6 -21.83 14.92 6.37
CA ARG A 6 -21.38 13.75 7.14
C ARG A 6 -21.49 12.48 6.33
N ALA A 7 -22.60 12.28 5.62
CA ALA A 7 -22.80 11.11 4.76
C ALA A 7 -21.72 11.06 3.67
N GLN A 8 -21.36 12.21 3.08
CA GLN A 8 -20.32 12.27 2.06
C GLN A 8 -18.94 11.95 2.65
N GLN A 9 -18.65 12.47 3.84
CA GLN A 9 -17.38 12.17 4.53
C GLN A 9 -17.28 10.69 4.87
N ASP A 10 -18.37 10.08 5.35
CA ASP A 10 -18.40 8.66 5.65
C ASP A 10 -18.19 7.81 4.40
N ALA A 11 -18.82 8.19 3.29
CA ALA A 11 -18.66 7.51 2.01
C ALA A 11 -17.22 7.62 1.49
N ASN A 12 -16.58 8.78 1.63
CA ASN A 12 -15.20 8.99 1.23
C ASN A 12 -14.26 8.13 2.08
N LEU A 13 -14.47 8.09 3.39
CA LEU A 13 -13.65 7.27 4.28
C LEU A 13 -13.80 5.78 3.97
N ALA A 14 -15.03 5.33 3.71
CA ALA A 14 -15.28 3.94 3.31
C ALA A 14 -14.57 3.59 2.01
N PHE A 15 -14.57 4.51 1.03
CA PHE A 15 -13.84 4.33 -0.22
C PHE A 15 -12.34 4.17 0.02
N LEU A 16 -11.74 5.06 0.80
CA LEU A 16 -10.31 5.01 1.12
C LEU A 16 -9.94 3.71 1.83
N ASN A 17 -10.75 3.29 2.78
CA ASN A 17 -10.50 2.06 3.54
C ASN A 17 -10.64 0.82 2.65
N GLU A 18 -11.63 0.79 1.77
CA GLU A 18 -11.84 -0.33 0.86
C GLU A 18 -10.67 -0.50 -0.12
N VAL A 19 -10.14 0.62 -0.64
CA VAL A 19 -8.96 0.61 -1.50
C VAL A 19 -7.76 0.03 -0.76
N LYS A 20 -7.50 0.50 0.45
CA LYS A 20 -6.37 0.02 1.25
C LYS A 20 -6.51 -1.47 1.58
N LEU A 21 -7.71 -1.89 1.96
CA LEU A 21 -7.98 -3.30 2.28
C LEU A 21 -7.74 -4.20 1.06
N TYR A 22 -8.22 -3.78 -0.11
CA TYR A 22 -8.00 -4.54 -1.34
C TYR A 22 -6.50 -4.70 -1.63
N ILE A 23 -5.72 -3.63 -1.47
CA ILE A 23 -4.27 -3.69 -1.66
C ILE A 23 -3.63 -4.64 -0.65
N MET A 24 -4.02 -4.56 0.62
CA MET A 24 -3.48 -5.42 1.66
C MET A 24 -3.79 -6.90 1.41
N GLU A 25 -4.97 -7.21 0.90
CA GLU A 25 -5.37 -8.57 0.57
C GLU A 25 -4.65 -9.13 -0.66
N ASN A 26 -4.16 -8.25 -1.55
CA ASN A 26 -3.58 -8.64 -2.83
C ASN A 26 -2.12 -8.20 -3.01
N MET A 27 -1.48 -7.65 -1.98
CA MET A 27 -0.12 -7.12 -2.11
C MET A 27 0.92 -8.20 -2.41
N ASP A 28 0.66 -9.45 -2.05
CA ASP A 28 1.53 -10.57 -2.36
C ASP A 28 1.58 -10.88 -3.86
N LYS A 29 0.63 -10.37 -4.62
CA LYS A 29 0.62 -10.49 -6.07
C LYS A 29 1.53 -9.42 -6.66
N GLU A 30 2.64 -9.86 -7.22
CA GLU A 30 3.67 -8.97 -7.75
C GLU A 30 3.15 -8.06 -8.88
N ASP A 31 2.17 -8.56 -9.64
CA ASP A 31 1.57 -7.86 -10.79
C ASP A 31 0.38 -6.97 -10.45
N LEU A 32 0.11 -6.72 -9.18
CA LEU A 32 -0.96 -5.82 -8.76
C LEU A 32 -0.73 -4.40 -9.31
N THR A 33 -1.75 -3.84 -9.96
CA THR A 33 -1.67 -2.51 -10.59
C THR A 33 -2.77 -1.58 -10.09
N VAL A 34 -2.62 -0.29 -10.38
CA VAL A 34 -3.66 0.71 -10.10
C VAL A 34 -4.93 0.41 -10.92
N ASP A 35 -4.78 -0.14 -12.13
CA ASP A 35 -5.93 -0.53 -12.94
C ASP A 35 -6.77 -1.62 -12.25
N ASP A 36 -6.12 -2.56 -11.57
CA ASP A 36 -6.82 -3.58 -10.79
C ASP A 36 -7.64 -2.95 -9.67
N ILE A 37 -7.08 -1.96 -9.01
CA ILE A 37 -7.77 -1.25 -7.93
C ILE A 37 -8.98 -0.49 -8.49
N ALA A 38 -8.80 0.23 -9.59
CA ALA A 38 -9.89 0.97 -10.23
C ALA A 38 -11.03 0.02 -10.64
N SER A 39 -10.70 -1.12 -11.23
CA SER A 39 -11.69 -2.14 -11.61
C SER A 39 -12.45 -2.65 -10.40
N ARG A 40 -11.75 -2.92 -9.30
CA ARG A 40 -12.37 -3.36 -8.04
C ARG A 40 -13.38 -2.35 -7.52
N MET A 41 -13.08 -1.06 -7.70
CA MET A 41 -13.94 0.03 -7.26
C MET A 41 -15.01 0.41 -8.31
N CYS A 42 -15.11 -0.37 -9.39
CA CYS A 42 -16.05 -0.13 -10.50
C CYS A 42 -15.85 1.24 -11.15
N MET A 43 -14.60 1.66 -11.28
CA MET A 43 -14.23 2.95 -11.86
C MET A 43 -13.29 2.77 -13.03
N SER A 44 -13.33 3.73 -13.98
CA SER A 44 -12.29 3.84 -14.97
C SER A 44 -10.99 4.31 -14.29
N ARG A 45 -9.86 4.07 -14.93
CA ARG A 45 -8.56 4.51 -14.45
C ARG A 45 -8.54 6.01 -14.15
N THR A 46 -9.07 6.82 -15.08
CA THR A 46 -9.10 8.28 -14.94
C THR A 46 -9.99 8.71 -13.77
N THR A 47 -11.17 8.10 -13.63
CA THR A 47 -12.09 8.42 -12.54
C THR A 47 -11.46 8.09 -11.18
N PHE A 48 -10.83 6.91 -11.09
CA PHE A 48 -10.14 6.52 -9.87
C PHE A 48 -8.99 7.47 -9.54
N TYR A 49 -8.15 7.79 -10.53
CA TYR A 49 -7.02 8.70 -10.36
C TYR A 49 -7.48 10.05 -9.80
N ASN A 50 -8.49 10.64 -10.43
CA ASN A 50 -8.98 11.96 -10.03
C ASN A 50 -9.58 11.93 -8.61
N LYS A 51 -10.37 10.90 -8.30
CA LYS A 51 -10.98 10.77 -6.97
C LYS A 51 -9.92 10.55 -5.90
N TRP A 52 -8.96 9.66 -6.15
CA TRP A 52 -7.88 9.39 -5.20
C TRP A 52 -7.06 10.65 -4.92
N LYS A 53 -6.67 11.36 -5.98
CA LYS A 53 -5.89 12.60 -5.86
C LYS A 53 -6.67 13.69 -5.13
N LEU A 54 -7.96 13.81 -5.41
CA LEU A 54 -8.82 14.78 -4.73
C LEU A 54 -8.90 14.51 -3.23
N LEU A 55 -9.05 13.25 -2.83
CA LEU A 55 -9.24 12.87 -1.43
C LEU A 55 -7.93 12.83 -0.64
N THR A 56 -6.81 12.51 -1.27
CA THR A 56 -5.52 12.30 -0.58
C THR A 56 -4.47 13.34 -0.90
N GLY A 57 -4.62 14.08 -2.00
CA GLY A 57 -3.61 15.02 -2.48
C GLY A 57 -2.45 14.35 -3.22
N GLU A 58 -2.45 13.05 -3.36
CA GLU A 58 -1.36 12.28 -3.96
C GLU A 58 -1.83 11.45 -5.16
N ALA A 59 -0.94 11.27 -6.14
CA ALA A 59 -1.22 10.39 -7.26
C ALA A 59 -1.24 8.92 -6.81
N PRO A 60 -2.15 8.08 -7.33
CA PRO A 60 -2.27 6.69 -6.90
C PRO A 60 -1.10 5.80 -7.31
N LYS A 61 -0.22 6.23 -8.21
CA LYS A 61 0.92 5.42 -8.65
C LYS A 61 1.87 5.00 -7.51
N TYR A 62 1.89 5.79 -6.42
CA TYR A 62 2.74 5.48 -5.26
C TYR A 62 2.04 4.67 -4.18
N LEU A 63 0.75 4.47 -4.33
CA LEU A 63 -0.09 3.88 -3.29
C LEU A 63 0.30 2.44 -2.95
N ILE A 64 0.43 1.60 -3.97
CA ILE A 64 0.76 0.19 -3.78
C ILE A 64 2.15 0.06 -3.12
N SER A 65 3.13 0.78 -3.63
CA SER A 65 4.50 0.76 -3.10
C SER A 65 4.54 1.20 -1.64
N ARG A 66 3.81 2.26 -1.30
CA ARG A 66 3.76 2.76 0.08
C ARG A 66 3.17 1.72 1.04
N ILE A 67 2.05 1.12 0.68
CA ILE A 67 1.42 0.11 1.54
C ILE A 67 2.33 -1.11 1.69
N ARG A 68 2.98 -1.55 0.61
CA ARG A 68 3.95 -2.64 0.65
C ARG A 68 5.11 -2.34 1.60
N MET A 69 5.66 -1.13 1.51
CA MET A 69 6.79 -0.72 2.37
C MET A 69 6.39 -0.62 3.84
N GLU A 70 5.24 -0.02 4.12
CA GLU A 70 4.74 0.09 5.49
C GLU A 70 4.48 -1.28 6.11
N LYS A 71 3.89 -2.20 5.34
CA LYS A 71 3.66 -3.57 5.80
C LYS A 71 4.98 -4.32 6.00
N ALA A 72 5.92 -4.14 5.09
CA ALA A 72 7.24 -4.74 5.22
C ALA A 72 7.94 -4.31 6.51
N ARG A 73 7.89 -3.02 6.83
CA ARG A 73 8.44 -2.49 8.06
C ARG A 73 7.80 -3.14 9.28
N GLU A 74 6.48 -3.22 9.31
CA GLU A 74 5.73 -3.84 10.39
C GLU A 74 6.15 -5.30 10.60
N LEU A 75 6.26 -6.06 9.50
CA LEU A 75 6.66 -7.46 9.55
C LEU A 75 8.10 -7.65 10.02
N LEU A 76 9.03 -6.79 9.58
CA LEU A 76 10.42 -6.85 10.01
C LEU A 76 10.57 -6.50 11.49
N GLU A 77 9.86 -5.48 11.95
CA GLU A 77 9.89 -5.06 13.36
C GLU A 77 9.29 -6.12 14.29
N SER A 78 8.41 -6.98 13.77
CA SER A 78 7.83 -8.07 14.57
C SER A 78 8.88 -9.11 15.00
N GLY A 79 9.99 -9.20 14.25
CA GLY A 79 11.04 -10.19 14.50
C GLY A 79 10.67 -11.63 14.14
N LYS A 80 9.53 -11.85 13.51
CA LYS A 80 9.00 -13.18 13.19
C LYS A 80 9.41 -13.70 11.81
N PHE A 81 9.87 -12.83 10.92
CA PHE A 81 10.10 -13.17 9.53
C PHE A 81 11.47 -12.69 9.05
N SER A 82 12.11 -13.46 8.17
CA SER A 82 13.34 -13.04 7.50
C SER A 82 13.05 -11.98 6.45
N VAL A 83 14.09 -11.26 6.01
CA VAL A 83 13.96 -10.27 4.94
C VAL A 83 13.38 -10.90 3.66
N THR A 84 13.86 -12.09 3.29
CA THR A 84 13.38 -12.82 2.12
C THR A 84 11.88 -13.12 2.20
N ILE A 85 11.44 -13.62 3.35
CA ILE A 85 10.01 -13.93 3.56
C ILE A 85 9.16 -12.66 3.51
N VAL A 86 9.62 -11.59 4.14
CA VAL A 86 8.89 -10.31 4.11
C VAL A 86 8.76 -9.80 2.68
N ALA A 87 9.83 -9.84 1.90
CA ALA A 87 9.79 -9.43 0.49
C ALA A 87 8.73 -10.20 -0.31
N GLU A 88 8.65 -11.52 -0.11
CA GLU A 88 7.62 -12.34 -0.75
C GLU A 88 6.21 -11.97 -0.28
N MET A 89 6.02 -11.77 1.02
CA MET A 89 4.72 -11.46 1.59
C MET A 89 4.15 -10.14 1.06
N VAL A 90 5.00 -9.18 0.77
CA VAL A 90 4.58 -7.88 0.22
C VAL A 90 4.66 -7.81 -1.31
N GLY A 91 4.87 -8.95 -1.99
CA GLY A 91 4.83 -9.02 -3.44
C GLY A 91 6.07 -8.48 -4.15
N MET A 92 7.19 -8.40 -3.46
CA MET A 92 8.46 -7.91 -4.02
C MET A 92 9.51 -9.02 -3.97
N ARG A 93 9.37 -10.00 -4.86
CA ARG A 93 10.19 -11.21 -4.83
C ARG A 93 11.65 -11.01 -5.24
N ASN A 94 11.92 -9.97 -6.02
CA ASN A 94 13.32 -9.63 -6.34
C ASN A 94 13.93 -8.95 -5.10
N LEU A 95 14.73 -9.70 -4.37
CA LEU A 95 15.29 -9.26 -3.09
C LEU A 95 16.16 -8.02 -3.23
N LYS A 96 16.95 -7.94 -4.30
CA LYS A 96 17.79 -6.77 -4.57
C LYS A 96 16.96 -5.52 -4.75
N ASN A 97 15.89 -5.60 -5.54
CA ASN A 97 14.98 -4.48 -5.76
C ASN A 97 14.25 -4.11 -4.46
N PHE A 98 13.82 -5.10 -3.69
CA PHE A 98 13.18 -4.86 -2.40
C PHE A 98 14.09 -4.08 -1.46
N ARG A 99 15.34 -4.52 -1.31
CA ARG A 99 16.31 -3.85 -0.44
C ARG A 99 16.57 -2.41 -0.88
N GLY A 100 16.75 -2.20 -2.18
CA GLY A 100 16.98 -0.87 -2.73
C GLY A 100 15.83 0.09 -2.48
N ARG A 101 14.61 -0.35 -2.77
CA ARG A 101 13.41 0.47 -2.54
C ARG A 101 13.14 0.74 -1.08
N TYR A 102 13.37 -0.26 -0.22
CA TYR A 102 13.20 -0.12 1.22
C TYR A 102 14.15 0.94 1.77
N LYS A 103 15.42 0.89 1.37
CA LYS A 103 16.41 1.87 1.79
C LYS A 103 16.07 3.28 1.29
N GLU A 104 15.60 3.41 0.05
CA GLU A 104 15.13 4.71 -0.46
C GLU A 104 13.98 5.26 0.34
N TYR A 105 13.04 4.40 0.71
CA TYR A 105 11.82 4.81 1.41
C TYR A 105 12.09 5.20 2.87
N PHE A 106 12.86 4.38 3.59
CA PHE A 106 13.09 4.55 5.03
C PHE A 106 14.46 5.08 5.40
N GLY A 107 15.39 5.19 4.47
CA GLY A 107 16.76 5.64 4.73
C GLY A 107 17.66 4.59 5.37
N LYS A 108 17.14 3.40 5.66
CA LYS A 108 17.88 2.28 6.26
C LYS A 108 17.54 0.97 5.54
N THR A 109 18.42 -0.01 5.67
CA THR A 109 18.20 -1.32 5.07
C THR A 109 17.13 -2.11 5.86
N PRO A 110 16.46 -3.10 5.22
CA PRO A 110 15.50 -3.93 5.92
C PRO A 110 16.08 -4.63 7.15
N LYS A 111 17.32 -5.08 7.05
CA LYS A 111 18.01 -5.77 8.15
C LYS A 111 18.14 -4.90 9.40
N GLU A 112 18.33 -3.58 9.22
CA GLU A 112 18.45 -2.63 10.32
C GLU A 112 17.14 -2.46 11.10
N PHE A 113 16.01 -2.77 10.48
CA PHE A 113 14.70 -2.72 11.13
C PHE A 113 14.32 -4.03 11.81
N MET A 114 15.05 -5.11 11.58
CA MET A 114 14.74 -6.40 12.20
C MET A 114 14.94 -6.32 13.71
N LYS A 115 13.92 -6.78 14.44
CA LYS A 115 14.02 -6.90 15.88
C LYS A 115 14.99 -8.02 16.22
N LYS A 116 16.00 -7.69 17.03
CA LYS A 116 16.94 -8.69 17.53
C LYS A 116 16.25 -9.50 18.62
N VAL A 117 16.22 -10.78 18.42
CA VAL A 117 15.66 -11.72 19.40
C VAL A 117 16.76 -12.18 20.34
#